data_c779726c002c2eea77cad9ff773db341
#
_entry.id   c779726c002c2eea77cad9ff773db341
#
_cell.length_a   1.000
_cell.length_b   1.000
_cell.length_c   1.000
_cell.angle_alpha   90.00
_cell.angle_beta   90.00
_cell.angle_gamma   90.00
#
_symmetry.space_group_name_H-M   'P 1'
#
loop_
_entity.id
_entity.type
_entity.pdbx_description
1 polymer ?
#
loop_
_entity_poly.entity_id
_entity_poly.type
_entity_poly.pdbx_seq_one_letter_code
_entity_poly.pdbx_strand_id
1 'polypeptide(L)'
;ELHFKHLPHRVLIIDDNIMQRDVIKQMLERNGIACTACASVKEVVKAMRDMDYDVLLSDIQMPGTDGFELLALLRGSTIGNSRTIPVVAMTARSDYGKKDYQEAGFAACIYKPFFLSDLLGLLSTIKTCRKDENRKVDFSTMLAEVDDKAKLLGSFIEQSRQDADELASAMHGNDRKRLREIAHRMQPMWELLQMEDTLSAYRSLLKD
;
A
#
# COMPACT_ATOMS: atom_id res chain seq x y z
N GLU A 1 4.28 0.20 24.76
CA GLU A 1 4.28 -0.31 23.38
C GLU A 1 3.67 0.75 22.46
N LEU A 2 4.43 1.18 21.47
CA LEU A 2 3.95 2.13 20.46
C LEU A 2 3.07 1.34 19.47
N HIS A 3 1.75 1.49 19.57
CA HIS A 3 0.84 0.88 18.61
C HIS A 3 0.65 1.82 17.41
N PHE A 4 1.36 1.55 16.34
CA PHE A 4 1.13 2.21 15.05
C PHE A 4 0.01 1.49 14.30
N LYS A 5 -1.02 2.23 13.89
CA LYS A 5 -2.09 1.71 13.02
C LYS A 5 -1.62 1.80 11.57
N HIS A 6 -1.92 0.79 10.76
CA HIS A 6 -1.68 0.79 9.31
C HIS A 6 -0.21 0.85 8.86
N LEU A 7 0.65 0.00 9.44
CA LEU A 7 2.00 -0.19 8.94
C LEU A 7 2.00 -0.95 7.60
N PRO A 8 2.96 -0.66 6.69
CA PRO A 8 3.12 -1.42 5.45
C PRO A 8 3.49 -2.88 5.75
N HIS A 9 3.05 -3.81 4.90
CA HIS A 9 3.40 -5.22 5.05
C HIS A 9 4.73 -5.57 4.42
N ARG A 10 5.08 -4.92 3.29
CA ARG A 10 6.31 -5.18 2.54
C ARG A 10 7.00 -3.88 2.19
N VAL A 11 8.22 -3.73 2.66
CA VAL A 11 9.07 -2.57 2.41
C VAL A 11 10.27 -2.99 1.57
N LEU A 12 10.52 -2.23 0.51
CA LEU A 12 11.75 -2.32 -0.26
C LEU A 12 12.73 -1.26 0.23
N ILE A 13 13.99 -1.61 0.41
CA ILE A 13 15.04 -0.69 0.89
C ILE A 13 16.13 -0.65 -0.15
N ILE A 14 16.60 0.56 -0.49
CA ILE A 14 17.83 0.74 -1.24
C ILE A 14 18.75 1.71 -0.52
N ASP A 15 19.97 1.25 -0.26
CA ASP A 15 21.05 2.00 0.36
C ASP A 15 22.37 1.30 -0.03
N ASP A 16 23.42 1.99 -0.43
CA ASP A 16 24.70 1.39 -0.82
C ASP A 16 25.47 0.88 0.41
N ASN A 17 25.21 1.42 1.58
CA ASN A 17 25.84 1.01 2.83
C ASN A 17 25.19 -0.25 3.41
N ILE A 18 25.93 -1.37 3.40
CA ILE A 18 25.45 -2.68 3.88
C ILE A 18 24.98 -2.63 5.34
N MET A 19 25.71 -1.93 6.23
CA MET A 19 25.35 -1.86 7.64
C MET A 19 24.04 -1.11 7.86
N GLN A 20 23.83 0.00 7.14
CA GLN A 20 22.59 0.76 7.22
C GLN A 20 21.40 -0.05 6.73
N ARG A 21 21.55 -0.73 5.58
CA ARG A 21 20.52 -1.63 5.06
C ARG A 21 20.13 -2.72 6.05
N ASP A 22 21.12 -3.39 6.62
CA ASP A 22 20.89 -4.50 7.53
C ASP A 22 20.24 -4.04 8.83
N VAL A 23 20.65 -2.90 9.38
CA VAL A 23 20.04 -2.31 10.58
C VAL A 23 18.57 -1.96 10.32
N ILE A 24 18.26 -1.24 9.22
CA ILE A 24 16.90 -0.85 8.90
C ILE A 24 16.04 -2.10 8.66
N LYS A 25 16.56 -3.08 7.90
CA LYS A 25 15.87 -4.34 7.66
C LYS A 25 15.51 -5.06 8.96
N GLN A 26 16.48 -5.26 9.84
CA GLN A 26 16.24 -5.91 11.13
C GLN A 26 15.26 -5.15 12.02
N MET A 27 15.33 -3.82 12.03
CA MET A 27 14.38 -2.98 12.76
C MET A 27 12.95 -3.22 12.30
N LEU A 28 12.71 -3.26 10.98
CA LEU A 28 11.39 -3.43 10.41
C LEU A 28 10.88 -4.87 10.56
N GLU A 29 11.72 -5.87 10.31
CA GLU A 29 11.37 -7.29 10.44
C GLU A 29 10.97 -7.67 11.88
N ARG A 30 11.66 -7.12 12.89
CA ARG A 30 11.27 -7.28 14.30
C ARG A 30 9.91 -6.70 14.65
N ASN A 31 9.39 -5.80 13.82
CA ASN A 31 8.07 -5.20 13.96
C ASN A 31 7.03 -5.79 12.99
N GLY A 32 7.31 -6.98 12.45
CA GLY A 32 6.38 -7.71 11.59
C GLY A 32 6.27 -7.21 10.15
N ILE A 33 7.20 -6.34 9.70
CA ILE A 33 7.23 -5.79 8.36
C ILE A 33 8.22 -6.59 7.51
N ALA A 34 7.76 -7.23 6.46
CA ALA A 34 8.63 -7.97 5.54
C ALA A 34 9.51 -6.99 4.73
N CYS A 35 10.83 -7.22 4.69
CA CYS A 35 11.77 -6.32 4.04
C CYS A 35 12.63 -7.01 3.00
N THR A 36 12.76 -6.37 1.84
CA THR A 36 13.79 -6.70 0.84
C THR A 36 14.80 -5.56 0.78
N ALA A 37 16.07 -5.87 0.97
CA ALA A 37 17.15 -4.88 0.97
C ALA A 37 17.98 -5.01 -0.31
N CYS A 38 18.19 -3.89 -1.00
CA CYS A 38 18.87 -3.78 -2.27
C CYS A 38 20.08 -2.85 -2.15
N ALA A 39 21.21 -3.24 -2.75
CA ALA A 39 22.42 -2.43 -2.83
C ALA A 39 22.48 -1.55 -4.10
N SER A 40 21.60 -1.80 -5.05
CA SER A 40 21.63 -1.15 -6.35
C SER A 40 20.25 -1.04 -6.98
N VAL A 41 20.10 -0.10 -7.94
CA VAL A 41 18.88 0.03 -8.76
C VAL A 41 18.53 -1.25 -9.51
N LYS A 42 19.54 -2.00 -9.97
CA LYS A 42 19.36 -3.29 -10.65
C LYS A 42 18.65 -4.32 -9.76
N GLU A 43 19.02 -4.34 -8.48
CA GLU A 43 18.37 -5.22 -7.50
C GLU A 43 16.94 -4.77 -7.19
N VAL A 44 16.68 -3.45 -7.09
CA VAL A 44 15.33 -2.89 -6.96
C VAL A 44 14.44 -3.33 -8.12
N VAL A 45 14.92 -3.17 -9.36
CA VAL A 45 14.20 -3.58 -10.57
C VAL A 45 13.89 -5.08 -10.54
N LYS A 46 14.85 -5.92 -10.13
CA LYS A 46 14.64 -7.36 -10.00
C LYS A 46 13.57 -7.67 -8.95
N ALA A 47 13.68 -7.09 -7.76
CA ALA A 47 12.72 -7.30 -6.68
C ALA A 47 11.29 -6.89 -7.08
N MET A 48 11.13 -5.75 -7.76
CA MET A 48 9.84 -5.26 -8.23
C MET A 48 9.23 -6.04 -9.41
N ARG A 49 10.02 -6.86 -10.12
CA ARG A 49 9.48 -7.82 -11.10
C ARG A 49 8.85 -9.04 -10.45
N ASP A 50 9.42 -9.44 -9.30
CA ASP A 50 9.00 -10.65 -8.62
C ASP A 50 7.77 -10.42 -7.74
N MET A 51 7.62 -9.21 -7.16
CA MET A 51 6.49 -8.86 -6.29
C MET A 51 6.29 -7.35 -6.15
N ASP A 52 5.07 -6.96 -5.72
CA ASP A 52 4.75 -5.58 -5.36
C ASP A 52 5.15 -5.26 -3.92
N TYR A 53 5.54 -4.01 -3.69
CA TYR A 53 5.88 -3.46 -2.38
C TYR A 53 4.95 -2.30 -2.01
N ASP A 54 4.76 -2.09 -0.71
CA ASP A 54 3.90 -1.03 -0.19
C ASP A 54 4.61 0.32 -0.15
N VAL A 55 5.93 0.29 0.14
CA VAL A 55 6.79 1.48 0.26
C VAL A 55 8.21 1.12 -0.18
N LEU A 56 8.88 2.06 -0.84
CA LEU A 56 10.32 2.02 -1.07
C LEU A 56 11.01 3.06 -0.17
N LEU A 57 11.93 2.62 0.67
CA LEU A 57 12.88 3.48 1.40
C LEU A 57 14.14 3.64 0.54
N SER A 58 14.42 4.85 0.12
CA SER A 58 15.57 5.14 -0.76
C SER A 58 16.57 6.05 -0.07
N ASP A 59 17.80 5.62 0.06
CA ASP A 59 18.89 6.56 0.29
C ASP A 59 18.95 7.56 -0.88
N ILE A 60 19.24 8.82 -0.55
CA ILE A 60 19.43 9.87 -1.55
C ILE A 60 20.84 9.88 -2.10
N GLN A 61 21.83 9.61 -1.25
CA GLN A 61 23.24 9.70 -1.60
C GLN A 61 23.82 8.31 -1.89
N MET A 62 23.67 7.86 -3.13
CA MET A 62 24.23 6.59 -3.57
C MET A 62 25.20 6.81 -4.75
N PRO A 63 26.29 6.04 -4.85
CA PRO A 63 27.21 6.10 -5.99
C PRO A 63 26.50 5.70 -7.30
N GLY A 64 26.68 6.50 -8.34
CA GLY A 64 26.22 6.21 -9.70
C GLY A 64 24.79 6.62 -10.01
N THR A 65 23.83 6.37 -9.13
CA THR A 65 22.43 6.78 -9.31
C THR A 65 21.92 7.30 -7.98
N ASP A 66 21.56 8.57 -7.90
CA ASP A 66 21.00 9.13 -6.68
C ASP A 66 19.50 8.79 -6.51
N GLY A 67 18.95 9.11 -5.33
CA GLY A 67 17.55 8.81 -5.02
C GLY A 67 16.54 9.56 -5.90
N PHE A 68 16.90 10.74 -6.42
CA PHE A 68 16.03 11.50 -7.34
C PHE A 68 16.00 10.85 -8.72
N GLU A 69 17.16 10.41 -9.23
CA GLU A 69 17.26 9.68 -10.49
C GLU A 69 16.50 8.34 -10.40
N LEU A 70 16.65 7.63 -9.28
CA LEU A 70 15.86 6.40 -9.03
C LEU A 70 14.37 6.67 -9.07
N LEU A 71 13.89 7.72 -8.39
CA LEU A 71 12.48 8.10 -8.41
C LEU A 71 11.99 8.37 -9.83
N ALA A 72 12.76 9.12 -10.63
CA ALA A 72 12.42 9.42 -12.02
C ALA A 72 12.36 8.14 -12.88
N LEU A 73 13.32 7.23 -12.72
CA LEU A 73 13.34 5.92 -13.39
C LEU A 73 12.10 5.08 -13.03
N LEU A 74 11.73 5.03 -11.77
CA LEU A 74 10.54 4.31 -11.31
C LEU A 74 9.26 4.87 -11.93
N ARG A 75 9.09 6.19 -11.96
CA ARG A 75 7.91 6.84 -12.54
C ARG A 75 7.81 6.66 -14.06
N GLY A 76 8.94 6.54 -14.76
CA GLY A 76 9.01 6.21 -16.18
C GLY A 76 8.88 4.71 -16.50
N SER A 77 8.96 3.83 -15.50
CA SER A 77 8.96 2.38 -15.66
C SER A 77 7.54 1.78 -15.58
N THR A 78 7.36 0.57 -16.14
CA THR A 78 6.12 -0.23 -16.03
C THR A 78 6.35 -1.53 -15.25
N ILE A 79 7.42 -1.62 -14.46
CA ILE A 79 7.81 -2.83 -13.74
C ILE A 79 7.05 -2.87 -12.40
N GLY A 80 6.25 -3.93 -12.18
CA GLY A 80 5.43 -4.05 -10.97
C GLY A 80 4.62 -2.79 -10.72
N ASN A 81 4.58 -2.35 -9.46
CA ASN A 81 3.92 -1.12 -9.06
C ASN A 81 4.85 0.13 -9.05
N SER A 82 5.93 0.14 -9.84
CA SER A 82 6.96 1.20 -9.85
C SER A 82 6.41 2.62 -10.03
N ARG A 83 5.37 2.79 -10.85
CA ARG A 83 4.77 4.11 -11.11
C ARG A 83 4.03 4.70 -9.91
N THR A 84 3.52 3.86 -9.04
CA THR A 84 2.60 4.24 -7.97
C THR A 84 3.14 4.02 -6.58
N ILE A 85 4.19 3.20 -6.42
CA ILE A 85 4.79 2.93 -5.12
C ILE A 85 5.20 4.23 -4.43
N PRO A 86 4.79 4.46 -3.17
CA PRO A 86 5.30 5.56 -2.38
C PRO A 86 6.81 5.39 -2.15
N VAL A 87 7.58 6.43 -2.42
CA VAL A 87 9.03 6.46 -2.18
C VAL A 87 9.32 7.44 -1.06
N VAL A 88 9.98 6.95 -0.02
CA VAL A 88 10.45 7.75 1.12
C VAL A 88 11.93 7.98 0.98
N ALA A 89 12.34 9.25 0.98
CA ALA A 89 13.74 9.63 0.97
C ALA A 89 14.37 9.44 2.34
N MET A 90 15.50 8.73 2.41
CA MET A 90 16.38 8.69 3.58
C MET A 90 17.60 9.56 3.28
N THR A 91 17.86 10.58 4.07
CA THR A 91 18.91 11.55 3.75
C THR A 91 19.66 12.04 4.99
N ALA A 92 20.96 12.28 4.84
CA ALA A 92 21.76 12.99 5.81
C ALA A 92 21.82 14.51 5.50
N ARG A 93 21.26 14.94 4.36
CA ARG A 93 21.32 16.34 3.90
C ARG A 93 20.25 17.18 4.58
N SER A 94 20.68 18.32 5.12
CA SER A 94 19.80 19.31 5.74
C SER A 94 19.55 20.54 4.84
N ASP A 95 20.14 20.58 3.66
CA ASP A 95 20.02 21.65 2.68
C ASP A 95 18.68 21.63 1.91
N TYR A 96 17.99 20.49 1.92
CA TYR A 96 16.63 20.31 1.38
C TYR A 96 15.62 20.17 2.52
N GLY A 97 14.55 20.95 2.44
CA GLY A 97 13.42 20.81 3.36
C GLY A 97 12.48 19.67 2.98
N LYS A 98 11.59 19.28 3.89
CA LYS A 98 10.56 18.25 3.63
C LYS A 98 9.71 18.57 2.40
N LYS A 99 9.42 19.84 2.16
CA LYS A 99 8.65 20.31 1.00
C LYS A 99 9.36 20.04 -0.32
N ASP A 100 10.68 20.25 -0.36
CA ASP A 100 11.47 20.06 -1.58
C ASP A 100 11.43 18.61 -2.04
N TYR A 101 11.51 17.64 -1.11
CA TYR A 101 11.34 16.22 -1.42
C TYR A 101 9.93 15.89 -1.91
N GLN A 102 8.89 16.49 -1.32
CA GLN A 102 7.51 16.29 -1.76
C GLN A 102 7.27 16.87 -3.16
N GLU A 103 7.79 18.05 -3.44
CA GLU A 103 7.73 18.69 -4.77
C GLU A 103 8.46 17.87 -5.83
N ALA A 104 9.55 17.19 -5.46
CA ALA A 104 10.25 16.26 -6.33
C ALA A 104 9.49 14.94 -6.56
N GLY A 105 8.41 14.66 -5.81
CA GLY A 105 7.57 13.47 -5.98
C GLY A 105 7.82 12.35 -4.97
N PHE A 106 8.63 12.57 -3.92
CA PHE A 106 8.72 11.65 -2.79
C PHE A 106 7.46 11.75 -1.93
N ALA A 107 7.00 10.61 -1.41
CA ALA A 107 5.85 10.57 -0.51
C ALA A 107 6.17 11.23 0.85
N ALA A 108 7.41 11.09 1.31
CA ALA A 108 7.93 11.70 2.53
C ALA A 108 9.47 11.67 2.53
N CYS A 109 10.08 12.31 3.56
CA CYS A 109 11.50 12.14 3.84
C CYS A 109 11.76 11.93 5.33
N ILE A 110 12.84 11.21 5.63
CA ILE A 110 13.37 11.02 6.98
C ILE A 110 14.87 11.37 7.00
N TYR A 111 15.29 12.12 8.01
CA TYR A 111 16.68 12.55 8.15
C TYR A 111 17.47 11.55 8.99
N LYS A 112 18.63 11.14 8.47
CA LYS A 112 19.61 10.31 9.18
C LYS A 112 20.43 11.18 10.15
N PRO A 113 20.69 10.73 11.41
CA PRO A 113 20.20 9.50 12.02
C PRO A 113 18.75 9.60 12.51
N PHE A 114 18.00 8.50 12.45
CA PHE A 114 16.63 8.42 12.92
C PHE A 114 16.45 7.21 13.86
N PHE A 115 15.46 7.29 14.75
CA PHE A 115 15.07 6.18 15.62
C PHE A 115 13.99 5.32 14.93
N LEU A 116 13.85 4.09 15.41
CA LEU A 116 12.79 3.18 14.94
C LEU A 116 11.39 3.80 15.07
N SER A 117 11.12 4.51 16.18
CA SER A 117 9.86 5.23 16.41
C SER A 117 9.54 6.24 15.30
N ASP A 118 10.57 6.96 14.84
CA ASP A 118 10.42 7.98 13.80
C ASP A 118 10.08 7.33 12.46
N LEU A 119 10.78 6.23 12.14
CA LEU A 119 10.54 5.47 10.92
C LEU A 119 9.15 4.83 10.92
N LEU A 120 8.75 4.14 12.01
CA LEU A 120 7.42 3.52 12.11
C LEU A 120 6.32 4.57 12.12
N GLY A 121 6.51 5.69 12.82
CA GLY A 121 5.60 6.83 12.81
C GLY A 121 5.39 7.38 11.40
N LEU A 122 6.47 7.57 10.65
CA LEU A 122 6.41 8.02 9.26
C LEU A 122 5.68 7.00 8.38
N LEU A 123 6.06 5.73 8.45
CA LEU A 123 5.47 4.66 7.65
C LEU A 123 3.96 4.52 7.89
N SER A 124 3.50 4.72 9.12
CA SER A 124 2.07 4.68 9.45
C SER A 124 1.24 5.79 8.79
N THR A 125 1.88 6.87 8.33
CA THR A 125 1.22 7.99 7.62
C THR A 125 1.20 7.82 6.11
N ILE A 126 1.99 6.90 5.57
CA ILE A 126 2.09 6.67 4.13
C ILE A 126 0.85 5.91 3.64
N LYS A 127 0.13 6.51 2.70
CA LYS A 127 -0.95 5.81 1.99
C LYS A 127 -0.32 4.83 1.01
N THR A 128 -0.45 3.55 1.30
CA THR A 128 0.03 2.49 0.41
C THR A 128 -0.97 2.28 -0.73
N CYS A 129 -0.46 2.11 -1.96
CA CYS A 129 -1.30 1.88 -3.14
C CYS A 129 -1.82 0.44 -3.24
N ARG A 130 -1.47 -0.42 -2.31
CA ARG A 130 -2.01 -1.77 -2.25
C ARG A 130 -3.49 -1.71 -1.91
N LYS A 131 -4.30 -2.27 -2.79
CA LYS A 131 -5.60 -2.80 -2.37
C LYS A 131 -5.26 -3.84 -1.29
N ASP A 132 -5.75 -3.61 -0.08
CA ASP A 132 -5.60 -4.55 1.03
C ASP A 132 -6.18 -5.91 0.64
N GLU A 133 -5.39 -6.76 -0.01
CA GLU A 133 -5.75 -8.16 -0.25
C GLU A 133 -5.89 -8.95 1.06
N ASN A 134 -5.46 -8.34 2.19
CA ASN A 134 -5.52 -8.91 3.53
C ASN A 134 -6.23 -7.99 4.54
N ARG A 135 -7.12 -7.11 4.09
CA ARG A 135 -8.07 -6.49 5.01
C ARG A 135 -8.89 -7.64 5.61
N LYS A 136 -8.57 -8.01 6.83
CA LYS A 136 -9.46 -8.88 7.63
C LYS A 136 -10.76 -8.11 7.76
N VAL A 137 -11.73 -8.46 6.94
CA VAL A 137 -13.08 -7.91 7.04
C VAL A 137 -13.60 -8.34 8.41
N ASP A 138 -14.00 -7.39 9.23
CA ASP A 138 -14.51 -7.68 10.56
C ASP A 138 -15.95 -8.16 10.45
N PHE A 139 -16.13 -9.47 10.56
CA PHE A 139 -17.44 -10.11 10.58
C PHE A 139 -18.06 -10.16 11.98
N SER A 140 -17.38 -9.64 13.02
CA SER A 140 -17.82 -9.79 14.41
C SER A 140 -19.21 -9.23 14.63
N THR A 141 -19.51 -8.06 14.08
CA THR A 141 -20.85 -7.43 14.18
C THR A 141 -21.91 -8.25 13.46
N MET A 142 -21.61 -8.76 12.27
CA MET A 142 -22.53 -9.57 11.45
C MET A 142 -22.81 -10.94 12.10
N LEU A 143 -21.83 -11.48 12.83
CA LEU A 143 -21.91 -12.82 13.43
C LEU A 143 -22.35 -12.80 14.90
N ALA A 144 -22.54 -11.62 15.51
CA ALA A 144 -22.81 -11.49 16.95
C ALA A 144 -24.13 -12.14 17.39
N GLU A 145 -25.17 -12.10 16.55
CA GLU A 145 -26.52 -12.54 16.89
C GLU A 145 -27.01 -13.72 16.01
N VAL A 146 -26.08 -14.46 15.38
CA VAL A 146 -26.45 -15.54 14.45
C VAL A 146 -26.06 -16.90 15.01
N ASP A 147 -27.03 -17.83 15.07
CA ASP A 147 -26.83 -19.19 15.57
C ASP A 147 -25.97 -20.06 14.65
N ASP A 148 -26.19 -19.98 13.34
CA ASP A 148 -25.40 -20.73 12.32
C ASP A 148 -24.46 -19.81 11.52
N LYS A 149 -23.34 -19.50 12.15
CA LYS A 149 -22.30 -18.63 11.58
C LYS A 149 -21.70 -19.18 10.28
N ALA A 150 -21.54 -20.50 10.19
CA ALA A 150 -20.95 -21.14 9.01
C ALA A 150 -21.86 -21.03 7.79
N LYS A 151 -23.17 -21.23 7.98
CA LYS A 151 -24.16 -21.09 6.91
C LYS A 151 -24.27 -19.66 6.42
N LEU A 152 -24.28 -18.68 7.35
CA LEU A 152 -24.33 -17.27 6.98
C LEU A 152 -23.10 -16.85 6.18
N LEU A 153 -21.90 -17.22 6.63
CA LEU A 153 -20.66 -16.93 5.91
C LEU A 153 -20.62 -17.61 4.53
N GLY A 154 -21.11 -18.85 4.43
CA GLY A 154 -21.22 -19.55 3.15
C GLY A 154 -22.13 -18.82 2.16
N SER A 155 -23.32 -18.41 2.61
CA SER A 155 -24.24 -17.62 1.78
C SER A 155 -23.68 -16.26 1.40
N PHE A 156 -22.96 -15.60 2.31
CA PHE A 156 -22.29 -14.32 2.03
C PHE A 156 -21.20 -14.48 0.97
N ILE A 157 -20.36 -15.50 1.07
CA ILE A 157 -19.28 -15.76 0.10
C ILE A 157 -19.87 -16.04 -1.29
N GLU A 158 -20.91 -16.86 -1.36
CA GLU A 158 -21.55 -17.20 -2.63
C GLU A 158 -22.21 -15.98 -3.28
N GLN A 159 -22.95 -15.17 -2.51
CA GLN A 159 -23.54 -13.94 -3.02
C GLN A 159 -22.48 -12.93 -3.47
N SER A 160 -21.41 -12.76 -2.69
CA SER A 160 -20.31 -11.85 -3.05
C SER A 160 -19.60 -12.28 -4.33
N ARG A 161 -19.46 -13.58 -4.56
CA ARG A 161 -18.89 -14.12 -5.80
C ARG A 161 -19.79 -13.81 -7.00
N GLN A 162 -21.10 -14.06 -6.89
CA GLN A 162 -22.06 -13.72 -7.93
C GLN A 162 -22.03 -12.22 -8.26
N ASP A 163 -22.07 -11.37 -7.22
CA ASP A 163 -22.02 -9.92 -7.41
C ASP A 163 -20.72 -9.45 -8.08
N ALA A 164 -19.59 -10.07 -7.75
CA ALA A 164 -18.30 -9.78 -8.39
C ALA A 164 -18.30 -10.18 -9.89
N ASP A 165 -18.86 -11.33 -10.24
CA ASP A 165 -18.98 -11.81 -11.62
C ASP A 165 -19.93 -10.92 -12.43
N GLU A 166 -21.05 -10.49 -11.84
CA GLU A 166 -21.99 -9.54 -12.47
C GLU A 166 -21.33 -8.16 -12.69
N LEU A 167 -20.56 -7.65 -11.69
CA LEU A 167 -19.81 -6.41 -11.83
C LEU A 167 -18.79 -6.51 -12.96
N ALA A 168 -17.99 -7.58 -13.01
CA ALA A 168 -17.01 -7.80 -14.07
C ALA A 168 -17.68 -7.83 -15.45
N SER A 169 -18.81 -8.51 -15.58
CA SER A 169 -19.58 -8.59 -16.81
C SER A 169 -20.13 -7.23 -17.25
N ALA A 170 -20.69 -6.45 -16.31
CA ALA A 170 -21.19 -5.11 -16.57
C ALA A 170 -20.06 -4.12 -16.93
N MET A 171 -18.89 -4.28 -16.35
CA MET A 171 -17.69 -3.50 -16.71
C MET A 171 -17.23 -3.79 -18.15
N HIS A 172 -17.14 -5.06 -18.53
CA HIS A 172 -16.78 -5.45 -19.91
C HIS A 172 -17.81 -4.96 -20.95
N GLY A 173 -19.09 -4.96 -20.59
CA GLY A 173 -20.16 -4.45 -21.42
C GLY A 173 -20.33 -2.91 -21.40
N ASN A 174 -19.54 -2.20 -20.61
CA ASN A 174 -19.65 -0.76 -20.36
C ASN A 174 -21.09 -0.33 -19.95
N ASP A 175 -21.79 -1.21 -19.24
CA ASP A 175 -23.17 -1.00 -18.79
C ASP A 175 -23.19 -0.24 -17.45
N ARG A 176 -23.14 1.09 -17.53
CA ARG A 176 -23.14 1.97 -16.34
C ARG A 176 -24.41 1.81 -15.49
N LYS A 177 -25.56 1.55 -16.11
CA LYS A 177 -26.81 1.37 -15.38
C LYS A 177 -26.72 0.12 -14.52
N ARG A 178 -26.30 -1.00 -15.10
CA ARG A 178 -26.13 -2.28 -14.41
C ARG A 178 -25.10 -2.19 -13.29
N LEU A 179 -23.98 -1.50 -13.53
CA LEU A 179 -22.96 -1.25 -12.50
C LEU A 179 -23.54 -0.53 -11.28
N ARG A 180 -24.35 0.50 -11.48
CA ARG A 180 -25.00 1.24 -10.39
C ARG A 180 -25.99 0.38 -9.63
N GLU A 181 -26.81 -0.43 -10.31
CA GLU A 181 -27.78 -1.33 -9.70
C GLU A 181 -27.09 -2.37 -8.78
N ILE A 182 -26.03 -3.00 -9.27
CA ILE A 182 -25.27 -4.00 -8.49
C ILE A 182 -24.59 -3.33 -7.30
N ALA A 183 -23.89 -2.20 -7.51
CA ALA A 183 -23.22 -1.47 -6.45
C ALA A 183 -24.19 -0.98 -5.36
N HIS A 184 -25.40 -0.54 -5.75
CA HIS A 184 -26.43 -0.14 -4.80
C HIS A 184 -26.95 -1.32 -3.98
N ARG A 185 -27.10 -2.50 -4.57
CA ARG A 185 -27.46 -3.74 -3.87
C ARG A 185 -26.41 -4.16 -2.85
N MET A 186 -25.12 -3.96 -3.16
CA MET A 186 -24.01 -4.34 -2.30
C MET A 186 -23.71 -3.32 -1.19
N GLN A 187 -24.15 -2.08 -1.34
CA GLN A 187 -23.82 -0.98 -0.40
C GLN A 187 -24.10 -1.30 1.07
N PRO A 188 -25.27 -1.85 1.47
CA PRO A 188 -25.54 -2.15 2.87
C PRO A 188 -24.53 -3.12 3.48
N MET A 189 -24.03 -4.06 2.69
CA MET A 189 -23.02 -5.00 3.11
C MET A 189 -21.64 -4.34 3.28
N TRP A 190 -21.27 -3.44 2.39
CA TRP A 190 -20.03 -2.67 2.51
C TRP A 190 -20.03 -1.76 3.74
N GLU A 191 -21.18 -1.17 4.07
CA GLU A 191 -21.37 -0.37 5.29
C GLU A 191 -21.26 -1.23 6.55
N LEU A 192 -21.88 -2.39 6.56
CA LEU A 192 -21.82 -3.34 7.69
C LEU A 192 -20.39 -3.83 7.94
N LEU A 193 -19.63 -4.07 6.88
CA LEU A 193 -18.24 -4.55 6.92
C LEU A 193 -17.21 -3.42 6.99
N GLN A 194 -17.66 -2.17 7.14
CA GLN A 194 -16.81 -0.97 7.24
C GLN A 194 -15.82 -0.83 6.08
N MET A 195 -16.25 -1.15 4.85
CA MET A 195 -15.44 -1.10 3.65
C MET A 195 -15.39 0.32 3.05
N GLU A 196 -14.77 1.26 3.78
CA GLU A 196 -14.75 2.70 3.45
C GLU A 196 -14.21 3.02 2.06
N ASP A 197 -13.17 2.32 1.60
CA ASP A 197 -12.60 2.56 0.26
C ASP A 197 -13.58 2.17 -0.85
N THR A 198 -14.28 1.03 -0.67
CA THR A 198 -15.31 0.56 -1.60
C THR A 198 -16.50 1.52 -1.62
N LEU A 199 -16.92 1.99 -0.45
CA LEU A 199 -17.98 2.99 -0.31
C LEU A 199 -17.60 4.33 -0.95
N SER A 200 -16.34 4.76 -0.80
CA SER A 200 -15.82 5.96 -1.44
C SER A 200 -15.83 5.86 -2.97
N ALA A 201 -15.37 4.72 -3.52
CA ALA A 201 -15.41 4.45 -4.95
C ALA A 201 -16.86 4.43 -5.48
N TYR A 202 -17.80 3.80 -4.75
CA TYR A 202 -19.21 3.78 -5.10
C TYR A 202 -19.83 5.19 -5.12
N ARG A 203 -19.56 6.00 -4.09
CA ARG A 203 -20.04 7.40 -4.04
C ARG A 203 -19.50 8.24 -5.20
N SER A 204 -18.29 7.95 -5.69
CA SER A 204 -17.73 8.58 -6.89
C SER A 204 -18.49 8.19 -8.15
N LEU A 205 -18.88 6.92 -8.29
CA LEU A 205 -19.69 6.39 -9.39
C LEU A 205 -21.10 7.02 -9.50
N LEU A 206 -21.63 7.53 -8.38
CA LEU A 206 -22.94 8.18 -8.34
C LEU A 206 -22.90 9.65 -8.78
N LYS A 207 -21.73 10.29 -8.82
CA LYS A 207 -21.57 11.71 -9.15
C LYS A 207 -21.44 11.99 -10.63
N ASP A 208 -21.12 10.97 -11.44
CA ASP A 208 -21.02 11.01 -12.92
C ASP A 208 -22.29 10.44 -13.58
#